data_bf159f50030ba5f64a41ce402bc410c9
#
_entry.id   bf159f50030ba5f64a41ce402bc410c9
#
_cell.length_a   1.000
_cell.length_b   1.000
_cell.length_c   1.000
_cell.angle_alpha   90.00
_cell.angle_beta   90.00
_cell.angle_gamma   90.00
#
_symmetry.space_group_name_H-M   'P 1'
#
loop_
_entity.id
_entity.type
_entity.pdbx_description
1 polymer ?
#
loop_
_entity_poly.entity_id
_entity_poly.type
_entity_poly.pdbx_seq_one_letter_code
_entity_poly.pdbx_strand_id
1 'polypeptide(L)'
;MDAKQTSTPDQALIVGASRGIGLAWVEHMLKLSPSVQVIAAARSVSTNEALAALEQAHPGQLTRIDMDITDEESVARAVASVKDQSLGMVVNTTGVLHDSSMGVFPEKRLEDLKWSSFESLMRINAFSNVMLLAQLLPKFKKDQPTYFAALSARVGSISDNRIGGWYSYRASKAALNQIIKTASIETKRRYPQLILAALHPGTTDTDLSKPFQANVPAEKLFTPQFVAERLMSVLMGLTPEDSGGFFAWDGQSIPY
;
A
#
# COMPACT_ATOMS: atom_id res chain seq x y z
N MET A 1 17.32 15.09 21.68
CA MET A 1 17.44 14.02 20.67
C MET A 1 16.97 14.65 19.38
N ASP A 2 17.92 15.02 18.53
CA ASP A 2 17.59 15.65 17.23
C ASP A 2 16.81 14.66 16.39
N ALA A 3 15.58 15.03 16.05
CA ALA A 3 14.79 14.31 15.07
C ALA A 3 15.62 14.30 13.77
N LYS A 4 16.17 13.16 13.38
CA LYS A 4 16.76 12.98 12.06
C LYS A 4 15.69 13.32 11.05
N GLN A 5 15.84 14.47 10.44
CA GLN A 5 14.99 14.93 9.34
C GLN A 5 15.22 13.95 8.19
N THR A 6 14.37 12.94 8.09
CA THR A 6 14.36 12.04 6.93
C THR A 6 13.97 12.88 5.73
N SER A 7 14.87 12.99 4.75
CA SER A 7 14.62 13.75 3.53
C SER A 7 13.44 13.13 2.76
N THR A 8 12.59 13.98 2.21
CA THR A 8 11.52 13.56 1.28
C THR A 8 12.14 12.72 0.16
N PRO A 9 11.57 11.56 -0.19
CA PRO A 9 12.11 10.74 -1.28
C PRO A 9 12.05 11.49 -2.61
N ASP A 10 13.12 11.47 -3.39
CA ASP A 10 13.17 12.15 -4.68
C ASP A 10 12.19 11.53 -5.70
N GLN A 11 11.97 10.23 -5.63
CA GLN A 11 11.02 9.54 -6.48
C GLN A 11 10.19 8.53 -5.69
N ALA A 12 8.87 8.53 -5.91
CA ALA A 12 7.93 7.60 -5.29
C ALA A 12 7.04 6.92 -6.35
N LEU A 13 6.78 5.63 -6.15
CA LEU A 13 5.79 4.85 -6.91
C LEU A 13 4.59 4.58 -6.01
N ILE A 14 3.41 5.06 -6.43
CA ILE A 14 2.15 4.83 -5.73
C ILE A 14 1.30 3.88 -6.57
N VAL A 15 1.05 2.69 -6.05
CA VAL A 15 0.23 1.65 -6.72
C VAL A 15 -1.17 1.65 -6.13
N GLY A 16 -2.19 1.59 -7.01
CA GLY A 16 -3.59 1.82 -6.63
C GLY A 16 -3.95 3.30 -6.59
N ALA A 17 -3.24 4.13 -7.36
CA ALA A 17 -3.28 5.58 -7.32
C ALA A 17 -4.57 6.23 -7.87
N SER A 18 -5.49 5.47 -8.49
CA SER A 18 -6.63 6.04 -9.21
C SER A 18 -7.72 6.63 -8.32
N ARG A 19 -7.77 6.31 -7.02
CA ARG A 19 -8.81 6.75 -6.07
C ARG A 19 -8.40 6.52 -4.60
N GLY A 20 -9.25 7.02 -3.70
CA GLY A 20 -9.15 6.76 -2.27
C GLY A 20 -7.79 7.12 -1.68
N ILE A 21 -7.24 6.23 -0.84
CA ILE A 21 -5.96 6.46 -0.16
C ILE A 21 -4.80 6.64 -1.16
N GLY A 22 -4.79 5.88 -2.26
CA GLY A 22 -3.73 5.98 -3.26
C GLY A 22 -3.69 7.34 -3.96
N LEU A 23 -4.85 7.86 -4.39
CA LEU A 23 -4.95 9.21 -4.97
C LEU A 23 -4.54 10.28 -3.96
N ALA A 24 -5.03 10.18 -2.71
CA ALA A 24 -4.66 11.12 -1.65
C ALA A 24 -3.16 11.08 -1.34
N TRP A 25 -2.51 9.92 -1.47
CA TRP A 25 -1.06 9.80 -1.34
C TRP A 25 -0.32 10.54 -2.45
N VAL A 26 -0.77 10.39 -3.71
CA VAL A 26 -0.22 11.15 -4.85
C VAL A 26 -0.35 12.64 -4.61
N GLU A 27 -1.54 13.14 -4.23
CA GLU A 27 -1.80 14.55 -3.91
C GLU A 27 -0.88 15.07 -2.80
N HIS A 28 -0.70 14.26 -1.75
CA HIS A 28 0.13 14.65 -0.61
C HIS A 28 1.61 14.74 -1.02
N MET A 29 2.13 13.73 -1.74
CA MET A 29 3.51 13.71 -2.23
C MET A 29 3.84 14.94 -3.11
N LEU A 30 2.96 15.28 -4.06
CA LEU A 30 3.15 16.42 -4.95
C LEU A 30 3.22 17.75 -4.21
N LYS A 31 2.56 17.87 -3.04
CA LYS A 31 2.59 19.06 -2.19
C LYS A 31 3.85 19.16 -1.31
N LEU A 32 4.54 18.05 -1.04
CA LEU A 32 5.70 18.05 -0.13
C LEU A 32 6.90 18.80 -0.67
N SER A 33 7.19 18.65 -1.95
CA SER A 33 8.33 19.31 -2.58
C SER A 33 8.14 19.44 -4.09
N PRO A 34 8.51 20.57 -4.69
CA PRO A 34 8.49 20.72 -6.14
C PRO A 34 9.50 19.82 -6.88
N SER A 35 10.45 19.23 -6.18
CA SER A 35 11.45 18.33 -6.77
C SER A 35 11.04 16.86 -6.74
N VAL A 36 9.98 16.48 -6.01
CA VAL A 36 9.55 15.09 -5.92
C VAL A 36 8.99 14.60 -7.26
N GLN A 37 9.39 13.40 -7.66
CA GLN A 37 8.85 12.71 -8.84
C GLN A 37 7.89 11.62 -8.35
N VAL A 38 6.65 11.66 -8.81
CA VAL A 38 5.62 10.69 -8.43
C VAL A 38 5.23 9.87 -9.66
N ILE A 39 5.29 8.56 -9.52
CA ILE A 39 4.73 7.62 -10.48
C ILE A 39 3.42 7.09 -9.91
N ALA A 40 2.32 7.42 -10.55
CA ALA A 40 0.99 6.93 -10.21
C ALA A 40 0.65 5.72 -11.07
N ALA A 41 0.47 4.55 -10.45
CA ALA A 41 0.19 3.30 -11.15
C ALA A 41 -1.17 2.71 -10.71
N ALA A 42 -2.02 2.36 -11.66
CA ALA A 42 -3.25 1.58 -11.48
C ALA A 42 -3.76 1.11 -12.86
N ARG A 43 -4.82 0.32 -12.89
CA ARG A 43 -5.36 -0.32 -14.12
C ARG A 43 -5.76 0.66 -15.23
N SER A 44 -6.15 1.88 -14.90
CA SER A 44 -6.71 2.86 -15.86
C SER A 44 -6.35 4.29 -15.45
N VAL A 45 -5.07 4.55 -15.16
CA VAL A 45 -4.62 5.90 -14.78
C VAL A 45 -4.52 6.83 -15.98
N SER A 46 -4.31 6.30 -17.18
CA SER A 46 -4.25 7.07 -18.43
C SER A 46 -5.53 7.85 -18.73
N THR A 47 -6.70 7.31 -18.31
CA THR A 47 -8.02 7.93 -18.48
C THR A 47 -8.58 8.54 -17.20
N ASN A 48 -7.82 8.58 -16.11
CA ASN A 48 -8.28 9.09 -14.82
C ASN A 48 -8.22 10.61 -14.79
N GLU A 49 -9.39 11.27 -14.71
CA GLU A 49 -9.51 12.74 -14.74
C GLU A 49 -8.82 13.43 -13.56
N ALA A 50 -8.94 12.86 -12.34
CA ALA A 50 -8.30 13.44 -11.16
C ALA A 50 -6.78 13.45 -11.29
N LEU A 51 -6.19 12.34 -11.76
CA LEU A 51 -4.75 12.27 -12.00
C LEU A 51 -4.31 13.17 -13.18
N ALA A 52 -5.16 13.32 -14.21
CA ALA A 52 -4.90 14.25 -15.30
C ALA A 52 -4.86 15.71 -14.82
N ALA A 53 -5.80 16.09 -13.95
CA ALA A 53 -5.80 17.42 -13.34
C ALA A 53 -4.54 17.66 -12.47
N LEU A 54 -4.13 16.67 -11.69
CA LEU A 54 -2.90 16.75 -10.89
C LEU A 54 -1.65 16.89 -11.77
N GLU A 55 -1.57 16.14 -12.88
CA GLU A 55 -0.45 16.24 -13.83
C GLU A 55 -0.35 17.62 -14.47
N GLN A 56 -1.50 18.24 -14.78
CA GLN A 56 -1.56 19.61 -15.30
C GLN A 56 -1.15 20.64 -14.24
N ALA A 57 -1.54 20.42 -12.96
CA ALA A 57 -1.18 21.32 -11.86
C ALA A 57 0.29 21.19 -11.42
N HIS A 58 0.92 20.05 -11.69
CA HIS A 58 2.31 19.73 -11.31
C HIS A 58 3.13 19.26 -12.52
N PRO A 59 3.41 20.14 -13.48
CA PRO A 59 4.08 19.75 -14.73
C PRO A 59 5.44 19.12 -14.48
N GLY A 60 5.67 17.95 -15.08
CA GLY A 60 6.93 17.23 -14.98
C GLY A 60 7.17 16.50 -13.64
N GLN A 61 6.25 16.57 -12.68
CA GLN A 61 6.37 15.86 -11.39
C GLN A 61 5.59 14.54 -11.34
N LEU A 62 4.52 14.41 -12.12
CA LEU A 62 3.65 13.23 -12.13
C LEU A 62 3.78 12.47 -13.44
N THR A 63 4.03 11.16 -13.33
CA THR A 63 3.95 10.21 -14.43
C THR A 63 2.86 9.20 -14.16
N ARG A 64 2.01 8.90 -15.13
CA ARG A 64 0.92 7.93 -15.02
C ARG A 64 1.25 6.66 -15.78
N ILE A 65 1.12 5.49 -15.15
CA ILE A 65 1.43 4.19 -15.75
C ILE A 65 0.26 3.24 -15.54
N ASP A 66 -0.35 2.76 -16.62
CA ASP A 66 -1.37 1.71 -16.53
C ASP A 66 -0.70 0.39 -16.12
N MET A 67 -1.16 -0.17 -14.97
CA MET A 67 -0.64 -1.39 -14.40
C MET A 67 -1.73 -2.19 -13.69
N ASP A 68 -1.95 -3.42 -14.12
CA ASP A 68 -2.70 -4.40 -13.34
C ASP A 68 -1.71 -5.19 -12.48
N ILE A 69 -1.82 -5.02 -11.16
CA ILE A 69 -0.91 -5.68 -10.19
C ILE A 69 -1.07 -7.20 -10.16
N THR A 70 -2.17 -7.73 -10.72
CA THR A 70 -2.44 -9.18 -10.79
C THR A 70 -1.95 -9.82 -12.09
N ASP A 71 -1.46 -9.03 -13.03
CA ASP A 71 -0.89 -9.44 -14.30
C ASP A 71 0.63 -9.23 -14.29
N GLU A 72 1.37 -10.33 -14.31
CA GLU A 72 2.84 -10.32 -14.22
C GLU A 72 3.50 -9.53 -15.37
N GLU A 73 2.97 -9.67 -16.60
CA GLU A 73 3.49 -8.93 -17.75
C GLU A 73 3.20 -7.42 -17.65
N SER A 74 2.02 -7.06 -17.14
CA SER A 74 1.66 -5.66 -16.89
C SER A 74 2.58 -5.03 -15.84
N VAL A 75 2.85 -5.76 -14.75
CA VAL A 75 3.81 -5.32 -13.72
C VAL A 75 5.22 -5.18 -14.32
N ALA A 76 5.67 -6.18 -15.09
CA ALA A 76 7.00 -6.14 -15.70
C ALA A 76 7.18 -4.94 -16.65
N ARG A 77 6.19 -4.63 -17.49
CA ARG A 77 6.21 -3.44 -18.36
C ARG A 77 6.26 -2.14 -17.55
N ALA A 78 5.46 -2.02 -16.50
CA ALA A 78 5.45 -0.85 -15.63
C ALA A 78 6.79 -0.66 -14.91
N VAL A 79 7.35 -1.75 -14.35
CA VAL A 79 8.64 -1.72 -13.65
C VAL A 79 9.80 -1.42 -14.61
N ALA A 80 9.74 -1.90 -15.86
CA ALA A 80 10.78 -1.61 -16.88
C ALA A 80 10.90 -0.11 -17.18
N SER A 81 9.82 0.67 -17.04
CA SER A 81 9.84 2.12 -17.25
C SER A 81 10.46 2.90 -16.08
N VAL A 82 10.63 2.27 -14.91
CA VAL A 82 11.27 2.87 -13.74
C VAL A 82 12.79 2.69 -13.84
N LYS A 83 13.54 3.79 -13.69
CA LYS A 83 15.00 3.75 -13.72
C LYS A 83 15.56 2.98 -12.51
N ASP A 84 16.64 2.23 -12.71
CA ASP A 84 17.34 1.54 -11.63
C ASP A 84 17.90 2.54 -10.60
N GLN A 85 17.84 2.15 -9.33
CA GLN A 85 18.33 2.94 -8.19
C GLN A 85 17.77 4.37 -8.13
N SER A 86 16.50 4.56 -8.57
CA SER A 86 15.82 5.85 -8.52
C SER A 86 14.76 5.95 -7.44
N LEU A 87 14.16 4.82 -7.04
CA LEU A 87 13.07 4.82 -6.07
C LEU A 87 13.56 5.04 -4.64
N GLY A 88 12.99 6.04 -3.99
CA GLY A 88 13.08 6.25 -2.55
C GLY A 88 11.89 5.66 -1.79
N MET A 89 10.71 5.60 -2.44
CA MET A 89 9.50 5.10 -1.79
C MET A 89 8.61 4.34 -2.79
N VAL A 90 8.03 3.25 -2.31
CA VAL A 90 6.93 2.54 -2.99
C VAL A 90 5.81 2.34 -1.98
N VAL A 91 4.58 2.70 -2.36
CA VAL A 91 3.40 2.46 -1.53
C VAL A 91 2.34 1.73 -2.36
N ASN A 92 2.05 0.50 -1.95
CA ASN A 92 0.97 -0.27 -2.56
C ASN A 92 -0.31 -0.13 -1.74
N THR A 93 -1.28 0.58 -2.31
CA THR A 93 -2.59 0.81 -1.70
C THR A 93 -3.68 -0.12 -2.24
N THR A 94 -3.31 -1.07 -3.11
CA THR A 94 -4.29 -1.99 -3.69
C THR A 94 -4.84 -2.96 -2.65
N GLY A 95 -6.10 -3.29 -2.79
CA GLY A 95 -6.77 -4.26 -1.94
C GLY A 95 -8.24 -4.41 -2.28
N VAL A 96 -8.77 -5.60 -2.02
CA VAL A 96 -10.18 -5.94 -2.20
C VAL A 96 -10.69 -6.57 -0.90
N LEU A 97 -11.87 -6.14 -0.47
CA LEU A 97 -12.65 -6.74 0.61
C LEU A 97 -13.98 -7.28 0.07
N HIS A 98 -14.58 -6.54 -0.84
CA HIS A 98 -15.78 -6.93 -1.57
C HIS A 98 -15.70 -6.44 -3.02
N ASP A 99 -16.24 -7.22 -3.93
CA ASP A 99 -16.40 -6.86 -5.35
C ASP A 99 -17.52 -7.70 -5.94
N SER A 100 -18.64 -7.07 -6.27
CA SER A 100 -19.83 -7.77 -6.81
C SER A 100 -19.58 -8.35 -8.22
N SER A 101 -18.73 -7.71 -9.01
CA SER A 101 -18.38 -8.19 -10.35
C SER A 101 -17.56 -9.49 -10.30
N MET A 102 -16.75 -9.66 -9.24
CA MET A 102 -15.95 -10.85 -8.98
C MET A 102 -16.69 -11.87 -8.09
N GLY A 103 -17.90 -11.55 -7.60
CA GLY A 103 -18.65 -12.38 -6.66
C GLY A 103 -17.98 -12.50 -5.27
N VAL A 104 -17.11 -11.55 -4.92
CA VAL A 104 -16.39 -11.51 -3.63
C VAL A 104 -17.19 -10.74 -2.61
N PHE A 105 -17.54 -11.40 -1.52
CA PHE A 105 -18.24 -10.81 -0.37
C PHE A 105 -17.61 -11.32 0.92
N PRO A 106 -17.47 -10.47 1.95
CA PRO A 106 -16.92 -10.89 3.24
C PRO A 106 -17.80 -11.96 3.91
N GLU A 107 -17.23 -13.08 4.21
CA GLU A 107 -17.91 -14.23 4.82
C GLU A 107 -18.25 -13.95 6.29
N LYS A 108 -19.47 -14.28 6.70
CA LYS A 108 -19.92 -14.20 8.11
C LYS A 108 -19.80 -15.55 8.82
N ARG A 109 -19.92 -16.66 8.08
CA ARG A 109 -19.90 -18.03 8.57
C ARG A 109 -19.00 -18.89 7.70
N LEU A 110 -18.62 -20.08 8.18
CA LEU A 110 -17.80 -21.05 7.43
C LEU A 110 -18.48 -21.49 6.14
N GLU A 111 -19.80 -21.62 6.16
CA GLU A 111 -20.61 -22.06 5.01
C GLU A 111 -20.62 -21.04 3.85
N ASP A 112 -20.23 -19.79 4.13
CA ASP A 112 -20.17 -18.73 3.12
C ASP A 112 -18.87 -18.80 2.28
N LEU A 113 -17.89 -19.64 2.68
CA LEU A 113 -16.59 -19.74 2.02
C LEU A 113 -16.70 -20.25 0.57
N LYS A 114 -15.93 -19.61 -0.32
CA LYS A 114 -15.80 -19.98 -1.72
C LYS A 114 -14.34 -19.97 -2.14
N TRP A 115 -13.89 -21.01 -2.82
CA TRP A 115 -12.53 -21.09 -3.37
C TRP A 115 -12.18 -19.88 -4.24
N SER A 116 -13.05 -19.49 -5.16
CA SER A 116 -12.83 -18.36 -6.07
C SER A 116 -12.62 -17.02 -5.34
N SER A 117 -13.36 -16.77 -4.25
CA SER A 117 -13.20 -15.57 -3.43
C SER A 117 -11.88 -15.59 -2.68
N PHE A 118 -11.54 -16.75 -2.08
CA PHE A 118 -10.28 -16.94 -1.36
C PHE A 118 -9.07 -16.73 -2.30
N GLU A 119 -9.05 -17.38 -3.45
CA GLU A 119 -7.97 -17.26 -4.44
C GLU A 119 -7.81 -15.80 -4.93
N SER A 120 -8.91 -15.12 -5.25
CA SER A 120 -8.90 -13.73 -5.69
C SER A 120 -8.32 -12.80 -4.62
N LEU A 121 -8.77 -12.95 -3.37
CA LEU A 121 -8.27 -12.14 -2.26
C LEU A 121 -6.81 -12.42 -1.95
N MET A 122 -6.38 -13.68 -1.96
CA MET A 122 -4.97 -14.04 -1.79
C MET A 122 -4.10 -13.46 -2.91
N ARG A 123 -4.53 -13.58 -4.16
CA ARG A 123 -3.82 -13.04 -5.31
C ARG A 123 -3.65 -11.52 -5.21
N ILE A 124 -4.76 -10.78 -4.97
CA ILE A 124 -4.74 -9.32 -4.96
C ILE A 124 -4.10 -8.75 -3.68
N ASN A 125 -4.52 -9.24 -2.50
CA ASN A 125 -4.12 -8.62 -1.24
C ASN A 125 -2.76 -9.07 -0.71
N ALA A 126 -2.28 -10.25 -1.12
CA ALA A 126 -1.04 -10.84 -0.62
C ALA A 126 0.02 -11.04 -1.71
N PHE A 127 -0.20 -11.95 -2.66
CA PHE A 127 0.84 -12.37 -3.60
C PHE A 127 1.29 -11.25 -4.55
N SER A 128 0.37 -10.40 -5.02
CA SER A 128 0.72 -9.27 -5.89
C SER A 128 1.77 -8.34 -5.26
N ASN A 129 1.75 -8.21 -3.93
CA ASN A 129 2.72 -7.38 -3.21
C ASN A 129 4.14 -7.93 -3.28
N VAL A 130 4.31 -9.23 -3.07
CA VAL A 130 5.65 -9.85 -3.12
C VAL A 130 6.17 -9.93 -4.55
N MET A 131 5.30 -10.18 -5.53
CA MET A 131 5.67 -10.20 -6.94
C MET A 131 6.13 -8.80 -7.40
N LEU A 132 5.41 -7.75 -7.01
CA LEU A 132 5.81 -6.37 -7.26
C LEU A 132 7.15 -6.04 -6.59
N LEU A 133 7.30 -6.35 -5.30
CA LEU A 133 8.53 -6.10 -4.56
C LEU A 133 9.73 -6.77 -5.22
N ALA A 134 9.60 -8.05 -5.61
CA ALA A 134 10.67 -8.82 -6.24
C ALA A 134 11.20 -8.14 -7.52
N GLN A 135 10.29 -7.64 -8.37
CA GLN A 135 10.66 -6.92 -9.59
C GLN A 135 11.22 -5.52 -9.32
N LEU A 136 10.80 -4.87 -8.22
CA LEU A 136 11.25 -3.53 -7.86
C LEU A 136 12.60 -3.48 -7.13
N LEU A 137 13.13 -4.59 -6.63
CA LEU A 137 14.38 -4.59 -5.86
C LEU A 137 15.53 -3.83 -6.56
N PRO A 138 15.80 -3.99 -7.87
CA PRO A 138 16.86 -3.24 -8.55
C PRO A 138 16.60 -1.73 -8.66
N LYS A 139 15.35 -1.32 -8.48
CA LYS A 139 14.89 0.08 -8.64
C LYS A 139 15.14 0.93 -7.40
N PHE A 140 15.29 0.31 -6.22
CA PHE A 140 15.54 1.04 -4.98
C PHE A 140 16.96 1.59 -4.92
N LYS A 141 17.10 2.81 -4.37
CA LYS A 141 18.40 3.35 -3.97
C LYS A 141 18.99 2.49 -2.85
N LYS A 142 20.32 2.45 -2.74
CA LYS A 142 21.01 1.60 -1.75
C LYS A 142 21.78 2.37 -0.68
N ASP A 143 22.05 3.63 -0.95
CA ASP A 143 22.91 4.52 -0.16
C ASP A 143 22.15 5.34 0.89
N GLN A 144 20.83 5.27 0.89
CA GLN A 144 19.96 6.01 1.80
C GLN A 144 18.71 5.21 2.17
N PRO A 145 17.98 5.58 3.25
CA PRO A 145 16.73 4.94 3.60
C PRO A 145 15.74 4.96 2.43
N THR A 146 15.19 3.79 2.12
CA THR A 146 14.15 3.60 1.10
C THR A 146 13.02 2.77 1.69
N TYR A 147 11.82 2.92 1.14
CA TYR A 147 10.61 2.38 1.74
C TYR A 147 9.79 1.58 0.75
N PHE A 148 9.32 0.42 1.18
CA PHE A 148 8.23 -0.31 0.53
C PHE A 148 7.12 -0.54 1.56
N ALA A 149 5.97 0.06 1.35
CA ALA A 149 4.82 -0.12 2.22
C ALA A 149 3.64 -0.75 1.47
N ALA A 150 2.91 -1.64 2.14
CA ALA A 150 1.68 -2.20 1.63
C ALA A 150 0.55 -1.97 2.64
N LEU A 151 -0.64 -1.57 2.14
CA LEU A 151 -1.80 -1.41 3.01
C LEU A 151 -2.31 -2.78 3.46
N SER A 152 -2.15 -3.04 4.75
CA SER A 152 -2.74 -4.15 5.46
C SER A 152 -3.99 -3.70 6.22
N ALA A 153 -4.48 -4.51 7.14
CA ALA A 153 -5.61 -4.18 7.97
C ALA A 153 -5.44 -4.87 9.34
N ARG A 154 -5.90 -4.22 10.42
CA ARG A 154 -5.85 -4.80 11.79
C ARG A 154 -6.47 -6.19 11.85
N VAL A 155 -7.48 -6.46 11.03
CA VAL A 155 -8.11 -7.79 10.93
C VAL A 155 -7.17 -8.89 10.41
N GLY A 156 -5.99 -8.53 9.86
CA GLY A 156 -4.91 -9.46 9.50
C GLY A 156 -4.05 -9.89 10.70
N SER A 157 -4.22 -9.27 11.87
CA SER A 157 -3.59 -9.74 13.10
C SER A 157 -4.30 -10.99 13.62
N ILE A 158 -3.55 -12.06 13.84
CA ILE A 158 -4.08 -13.33 14.39
C ILE A 158 -4.36 -13.17 15.88
N SER A 159 -3.41 -12.57 16.61
CA SER A 159 -3.49 -12.39 18.05
C SER A 159 -4.55 -11.36 18.48
N ASP A 160 -4.90 -10.40 17.62
CA ASP A 160 -5.95 -9.38 17.88
C ASP A 160 -7.36 -9.82 17.41
N ASN A 161 -7.51 -11.02 16.85
CA ASN A 161 -8.79 -11.51 16.34
C ASN A 161 -9.71 -11.97 17.49
N ARG A 162 -10.73 -11.15 17.79
CA ARG A 162 -11.75 -11.43 18.82
C ARG A 162 -13.17 -11.54 18.23
N ILE A 163 -13.35 -11.13 16.97
CA ILE A 163 -14.68 -10.99 16.37
C ILE A 163 -14.99 -12.13 15.39
N GLY A 164 -13.97 -12.67 14.71
CA GLY A 164 -14.13 -13.68 13.65
C GLY A 164 -14.75 -13.09 12.38
N GLY A 165 -15.27 -13.97 11.50
CA GLY A 165 -15.79 -13.60 10.19
C GLY A 165 -14.73 -13.11 9.21
N TRP A 166 -15.12 -12.79 7.99
CA TRP A 166 -14.25 -12.28 6.93
C TRP A 166 -13.02 -13.17 6.67
N TYR A 167 -13.23 -14.47 6.64
CA TYR A 167 -12.17 -15.48 6.66
C TYR A 167 -11.12 -15.24 5.56
N SER A 168 -11.57 -15.11 4.30
CA SER A 168 -10.66 -14.91 3.17
C SER A 168 -9.92 -13.60 3.25
N TYR A 169 -10.59 -12.52 3.68
CA TYR A 169 -9.94 -11.21 3.83
C TYR A 169 -8.91 -11.21 4.95
N ARG A 170 -9.27 -11.73 6.15
CA ARG A 170 -8.32 -11.87 7.27
C ARG A 170 -7.12 -12.71 6.88
N ALA A 171 -7.35 -13.86 6.26
CA ALA A 171 -6.28 -14.74 5.80
C ALA A 171 -5.36 -14.05 4.80
N SER A 172 -5.92 -13.29 3.84
CA SER A 172 -5.12 -12.56 2.85
C SER A 172 -4.26 -11.45 3.48
N LYS A 173 -4.79 -10.73 4.49
CA LYS A 173 -4.02 -9.69 5.18
C LYS A 173 -3.00 -10.26 6.17
N ALA A 174 -3.28 -11.40 6.80
CA ALA A 174 -2.29 -12.15 7.59
C ALA A 174 -1.17 -12.68 6.70
N ALA A 175 -1.49 -13.23 5.53
CA ALA A 175 -0.51 -13.65 4.54
C ALA A 175 0.36 -12.47 4.04
N LEU A 176 -0.22 -11.30 3.78
CA LEU A 176 0.52 -10.08 3.46
C LEU A 176 1.51 -9.72 4.56
N ASN A 177 1.06 -9.71 5.83
CA ASN A 177 1.93 -9.42 6.97
C ASN A 177 3.10 -10.40 7.05
N GLN A 178 2.84 -11.71 6.89
CA GLN A 178 3.88 -12.74 6.85
C GLN A 178 4.86 -12.54 5.69
N ILE A 179 4.36 -12.18 4.50
CA ILE A 179 5.18 -11.92 3.31
C ILE A 179 6.11 -10.72 3.56
N ILE A 180 5.60 -9.61 4.07
CA ILE A 180 6.39 -8.42 4.39
C ILE A 180 7.49 -8.76 5.43
N LYS A 181 7.14 -9.51 6.48
CA LYS A 181 8.09 -9.95 7.48
C LYS A 181 9.19 -10.84 6.88
N THR A 182 8.82 -11.82 6.09
CA THR A 182 9.78 -12.74 5.44
C THR A 182 10.71 -11.99 4.49
N ALA A 183 10.14 -11.13 3.63
CA ALA A 183 10.92 -10.33 2.69
C ALA A 183 11.90 -9.38 3.39
N SER A 184 11.52 -8.80 4.53
CA SER A 184 12.41 -7.92 5.29
C SER A 184 13.67 -8.64 5.81
N ILE A 185 13.53 -9.90 6.21
CA ILE A 185 14.67 -10.72 6.67
C ILE A 185 15.60 -11.04 5.49
N GLU A 186 15.03 -11.42 4.34
CA GLU A 186 15.81 -11.72 3.13
C GLU A 186 16.54 -10.49 2.59
N THR A 187 15.83 -9.36 2.49
CA THR A 187 16.37 -8.14 1.86
C THR A 187 17.43 -7.45 2.72
N LYS A 188 17.41 -7.62 4.03
CA LYS A 188 18.32 -6.96 4.98
C LYS A 188 19.81 -7.04 4.59
N ARG A 189 20.25 -8.17 4.04
CA ARG A 189 21.66 -8.36 3.63
C ARG A 189 22.03 -7.61 2.36
N ARG A 190 21.10 -7.56 1.37
CA ARG A 190 21.38 -6.99 0.05
C ARG A 190 20.95 -5.52 -0.08
N TYR A 191 19.99 -5.11 0.71
CA TYR A 191 19.37 -3.79 0.73
C TYR A 191 19.21 -3.32 2.20
N PRO A 192 20.31 -3.06 2.92
CA PRO A 192 20.28 -2.79 4.36
C PRO A 192 19.51 -1.52 4.74
N GLN A 193 19.31 -0.60 3.77
CA GLN A 193 18.55 0.63 3.96
C GLN A 193 17.08 0.51 3.49
N LEU A 194 16.66 -0.65 2.97
CA LEU A 194 15.26 -0.86 2.53
C LEU A 194 14.38 -1.26 3.71
N ILE A 195 13.40 -0.42 4.00
CA ILE A 195 12.44 -0.59 5.08
C ILE A 195 11.14 -1.11 4.47
N LEU A 196 10.73 -2.32 4.85
CA LEU A 196 9.47 -2.92 4.43
C LEU A 196 8.45 -2.80 5.57
N ALA A 197 7.24 -2.30 5.29
CA ALA A 197 6.21 -2.12 6.30
C ALA A 197 4.83 -2.53 5.82
N ALA A 198 4.07 -3.22 6.70
CA ALA A 198 2.64 -3.38 6.57
C ALA A 198 1.96 -2.22 7.32
N LEU A 199 1.01 -1.53 6.69
CA LEU A 199 0.37 -0.35 7.27
C LEU A 199 -1.14 -0.55 7.40
N HIS A 200 -1.68 -0.26 8.59
CA HIS A 200 -3.13 -0.25 8.84
C HIS A 200 -3.66 1.20 8.80
N PRO A 201 -4.56 1.52 7.84
CA PRO A 201 -5.05 2.89 7.64
C PRO A 201 -6.14 3.33 8.64
N GLY A 202 -6.61 2.43 9.53
CA GLY A 202 -7.87 2.65 10.22
C GLY A 202 -9.07 2.45 9.28
N THR A 203 -10.27 2.85 9.72
CA THR A 203 -11.43 2.87 8.83
C THR A 203 -11.43 4.18 8.05
N THR A 204 -11.17 4.08 6.75
CA THR A 204 -11.06 5.24 5.86
C THR A 204 -12.28 5.32 4.96
N ASP A 205 -12.85 6.50 4.74
CA ASP A 205 -13.99 6.72 3.85
C ASP A 205 -13.59 6.51 2.39
N THR A 206 -13.80 5.30 1.92
CA THR A 206 -13.49 4.83 0.57
C THR A 206 -14.53 3.82 0.12
N ASP A 207 -14.60 3.53 -1.17
CA ASP A 207 -15.52 2.52 -1.72
C ASP A 207 -15.34 1.14 -1.05
N LEU A 208 -14.12 0.79 -0.65
CA LEU A 208 -13.82 -0.48 0.02
C LEU A 208 -14.52 -0.58 1.38
N SER A 209 -14.56 0.48 2.15
CA SER A 209 -15.13 0.49 3.50
C SER A 209 -16.62 0.86 3.53
N LYS A 210 -17.13 1.53 2.49
CA LYS A 210 -18.48 2.12 2.42
C LYS A 210 -19.60 1.18 2.88
N PRO A 211 -19.65 -0.11 2.49
CA PRO A 211 -20.68 -1.03 2.97
C PRO A 211 -20.61 -1.37 4.47
N PHE A 212 -19.51 -1.03 5.15
CA PHE A 212 -19.22 -1.42 6.52
C PHE A 212 -19.15 -0.23 7.49
N GLN A 213 -19.49 0.98 7.01
CA GLN A 213 -19.36 2.23 7.79
C GLN A 213 -20.52 2.48 8.76
N ALA A 214 -21.65 1.81 8.60
CA ALA A 214 -22.90 2.11 9.34
C ALA A 214 -22.73 2.13 10.89
N ASN A 215 -21.80 1.36 11.43
CA ASN A 215 -21.54 1.29 12.87
C ASN A 215 -20.19 1.91 13.27
N VAL A 216 -19.55 2.66 12.37
CA VAL A 216 -18.27 3.31 12.65
C VAL A 216 -18.56 4.67 13.27
N PRO A 217 -18.08 4.98 14.49
CA PRO A 217 -18.19 6.31 15.06
C PRO A 217 -17.57 7.36 14.13
N ALA A 218 -18.19 8.53 14.01
CA ALA A 218 -17.77 9.57 13.06
C ALA A 218 -16.30 9.97 13.26
N GLU A 219 -15.82 10.01 14.50
CA GLU A 219 -14.44 10.33 14.86
C GLU A 219 -13.43 9.23 14.52
N LYS A 220 -13.90 8.03 14.13
CA LYS A 220 -13.10 6.88 13.70
C LYS A 220 -13.21 6.60 12.20
N LEU A 221 -13.96 7.39 11.47
CA LEU A 221 -14.06 7.35 10.01
C LEU A 221 -13.16 8.45 9.43
N PHE A 222 -11.99 8.06 8.95
CA PHE A 222 -10.98 9.00 8.49
C PHE A 222 -11.13 9.34 7.01
N THR A 223 -10.74 10.56 6.63
CA THR A 223 -10.64 10.92 5.22
C THR A 223 -9.40 10.28 4.57
N PRO A 224 -9.40 9.99 3.26
CA PRO A 224 -8.21 9.51 2.57
C PRO A 224 -6.99 10.42 2.73
N GLN A 225 -7.20 11.74 2.74
CA GLN A 225 -6.15 12.74 2.89
C GLN A 225 -5.49 12.66 4.27
N PHE A 226 -6.29 12.59 5.34
CA PHE A 226 -5.77 12.40 6.70
C PHE A 226 -4.94 11.10 6.80
N VAL A 227 -5.46 10.02 6.23
CA VAL A 227 -4.77 8.71 6.28
C VAL A 227 -3.46 8.74 5.49
N ALA A 228 -3.44 9.32 4.30
CA ALA A 228 -2.21 9.44 3.50
C ALA A 228 -1.13 10.23 4.24
N GLU A 229 -1.48 11.37 4.83
CA GLU A 229 -0.57 12.20 5.63
C GLU A 229 -0.02 11.44 6.85
N ARG A 230 -0.92 10.80 7.62
CA ARG A 230 -0.53 10.08 8.84
C ARG A 230 0.35 8.87 8.53
N LEU A 231 -0.04 8.05 7.56
CA LEU A 231 0.75 6.87 7.20
C LEU A 231 2.10 7.23 6.58
N MET A 232 2.18 8.34 5.84
CA MET A 232 3.46 8.84 5.34
C MET A 232 4.36 9.27 6.50
N SER A 233 3.83 10.02 7.47
CA SER A 233 4.58 10.41 8.66
C SER A 233 5.09 9.18 9.44
N VAL A 234 4.25 8.16 9.61
CA VAL A 234 4.65 6.89 10.23
C VAL A 234 5.77 6.23 9.43
N LEU A 235 5.58 6.05 8.12
CA LEU A 235 6.53 5.36 7.25
C LEU A 235 7.90 6.03 7.24
N MET A 236 7.93 7.37 7.11
CA MET A 236 9.18 8.14 7.12
C MET A 236 9.87 8.19 8.49
N GLY A 237 9.15 7.90 9.57
CA GLY A 237 9.71 7.77 10.92
C GLY A 237 10.35 6.42 11.21
N LEU A 238 10.12 5.41 10.34
CA LEU A 238 10.69 4.07 10.53
C LEU A 238 12.19 4.03 10.19
N THR A 239 12.87 3.13 10.86
CA THR A 239 14.30 2.84 10.67
C THR A 239 14.49 1.43 10.09
N PRO A 240 15.67 1.06 9.59
CA PRO A 240 15.94 -0.31 9.13
C PRO A 240 15.66 -1.39 10.20
N GLU A 241 15.73 -1.06 11.49
CA GLU A 241 15.41 -1.95 12.60
C GLU A 241 13.91 -2.27 12.67
N ASP A 242 13.05 -1.34 12.20
CA ASP A 242 11.60 -1.49 12.14
C ASP A 242 11.13 -2.29 10.92
N SER A 243 12.05 -2.61 9.99
CA SER A 243 11.71 -3.31 8.74
C SER A 243 11.05 -4.67 9.01
N GLY A 244 9.95 -4.91 8.31
CA GLY A 244 9.09 -6.07 8.50
C GLY A 244 8.05 -5.88 9.60
N GLY A 245 7.86 -4.67 10.12
CA GLY A 245 6.86 -4.36 11.13
C GLY A 245 5.47 -4.12 10.55
N PHE A 246 4.47 -4.18 11.44
CA PHE A 246 3.07 -3.87 11.14
C PHE A 246 2.62 -2.70 12.02
N PHE A 247 2.26 -1.57 11.39
CA PHE A 247 1.98 -0.31 12.08
C PHE A 247 0.60 0.24 11.76
N ALA A 248 -0.03 0.85 12.76
CA ALA A 248 -1.26 1.60 12.58
C ALA A 248 -0.99 3.04 12.11
N TRP A 249 -2.02 3.72 11.67
CA TRP A 249 -2.01 5.12 11.23
C TRP A 249 -1.50 6.11 12.27
N ASP A 250 -1.53 5.76 13.55
CA ASP A 250 -1.02 6.54 14.67
C ASP A 250 0.42 6.17 15.08
N GLY A 251 1.06 5.26 14.34
CA GLY A 251 2.42 4.79 14.58
C GLY A 251 2.54 3.64 15.58
N GLN A 252 1.44 3.20 16.19
CA GLN A 252 1.47 2.06 17.10
C GLN A 252 1.76 0.76 16.33
N SER A 253 2.66 -0.07 16.88
CA SER A 253 2.88 -1.42 16.37
C SER A 253 1.65 -2.30 16.65
N ILE A 254 1.22 -3.04 15.65
CA ILE A 254 0.13 -4.02 15.75
C ILE A 254 0.77 -5.40 15.84
N PRO A 255 0.37 -6.24 16.81
CA PRO A 255 0.87 -7.61 16.89
C PRO A 255 0.33 -8.44 15.69
N TYR A 256 1.12 -9.44 15.29
CA TYR A 256 0.75 -10.37 14.21
C TYR A 256 -0.31 -11.40 14.61
#